data_70d860539eda46c16ef96b9269060443
#
_entry.id   70d860539eda46c16ef96b9269060443
#
_cell.length_a   1.000
_cell.length_b   1.000
_cell.length_c   1.000
_cell.angle_alpha   90.00
_cell.angle_beta   90.00
_cell.angle_gamma   90.00
#
_symmetry.space_group_name_H-M   'P 1'
#
loop_
_entity.id
_entity.type
_entity.pdbx_description
1 polymer ?
#
loop_
_entity_poly.entity_id
_entity_poly.type
_entity_poly.pdbx_seq_one_letter_code
_entity_poly.pdbx_strand_id
1 'polypeptide(L)'
;MQLGVMVAIQEDVTWDGWLRVVDFVERVGFESIWTSDHLWTVIPGLVKQSLAMWPALTAAALRTTQARFGQLVSPTTYRHPVELAQNAVALDHLSGGRYILGVGAGWQEREHETFGFVLPSPGERLARLREALQVIRQLWTGEPVTYAGRFFQLDGAVLRPKPLRPEGVPILIGGGGEQKTLRIVAEFADEWNPGFTDPDGFVRKNR
;
A
#
# COMPACT_ATOMS: atom_id res chain seq x y z
N MET A 1 -10.65 17.91 11.71
CA MET A 1 -9.36 17.31 11.32
C MET A 1 -9.46 15.83 11.60
N GLN A 2 -9.16 14.98 10.62
CA GLN A 2 -9.12 13.54 10.78
C GLN A 2 -7.69 13.12 11.14
N LEU A 3 -7.53 12.24 12.12
CA LEU A 3 -6.22 11.78 12.59
C LEU A 3 -6.12 10.27 12.39
N GLY A 4 -5.00 9.84 11.80
CA GLY A 4 -4.63 8.45 11.66
C GLY A 4 -3.36 8.12 12.45
N VAL A 5 -3.17 6.84 12.78
CA VAL A 5 -1.96 6.32 13.43
C VAL A 5 -1.19 5.46 12.45
N MET A 6 0.12 5.72 12.27
CA MET A 6 1.02 4.87 11.48
C MET A 6 1.98 4.13 12.39
N VAL A 7 2.09 2.82 12.21
CA VAL A 7 2.98 1.94 12.97
C VAL A 7 4.00 1.30 12.04
N ALA A 8 5.27 1.54 12.32
CA ALA A 8 6.38 0.89 11.61
C ALA A 8 6.57 -0.54 12.15
N ILE A 9 5.80 -1.49 11.62
CA ILE A 9 5.72 -2.88 12.14
C ILE A 9 7.01 -3.68 11.94
N GLN A 10 8.00 -3.16 11.22
CA GLN A 10 9.35 -3.72 11.07
C GLN A 10 10.34 -3.23 12.14
N GLU A 11 9.90 -2.45 13.13
CA GLU A 11 10.76 -1.85 14.15
C GLU A 11 10.48 -2.45 15.54
N ASP A 12 10.67 -3.77 15.71
CA ASP A 12 10.47 -4.54 16.94
C ASP A 12 9.04 -4.53 17.51
N VAL A 13 8.06 -4.27 16.68
CA VAL A 13 6.66 -4.41 17.10
C VAL A 13 6.32 -5.89 17.25
N THR A 14 5.77 -6.28 18.40
CA THR A 14 5.27 -7.64 18.63
C THR A 14 3.83 -7.77 18.14
N TRP A 15 3.35 -9.00 17.89
CA TRP A 15 1.96 -9.24 17.53
C TRP A 15 0.99 -8.71 18.60
N ASP A 16 1.29 -8.96 19.87
CA ASP A 16 0.48 -8.45 20.97
C ASP A 16 0.49 -6.91 21.01
N GLY A 17 1.65 -6.28 20.77
CA GLY A 17 1.77 -4.83 20.64
C GLY A 17 0.91 -4.27 19.52
N TRP A 18 0.97 -4.89 18.34
CA TRP A 18 0.15 -4.50 17.19
C TRP A 18 -1.35 -4.59 17.51
N LEU A 19 -1.80 -5.72 18.05
CA LEU A 19 -3.21 -5.93 18.37
C LEU A 19 -3.73 -4.92 19.39
N ARG A 20 -2.92 -4.57 20.41
CA ARG A 20 -3.28 -3.52 21.38
C ARG A 20 -3.39 -2.14 20.73
N VAL A 21 -2.53 -1.80 19.77
CA VAL A 21 -2.64 -0.53 19.03
C VAL A 21 -3.90 -0.50 18.18
N VAL A 22 -4.22 -1.58 17.49
CA VAL A 22 -5.47 -1.70 16.72
C VAL A 22 -6.70 -1.46 17.60
N ASP A 23 -6.78 -2.14 18.75
CA ASP A 23 -7.89 -1.98 19.71
C ASP A 23 -7.95 -0.56 20.29
N PHE A 24 -6.79 0.05 20.53
CA PHE A 24 -6.70 1.42 21.02
C PHE A 24 -7.23 2.43 19.99
N VAL A 25 -6.80 2.31 18.74
CA VAL A 25 -7.23 3.17 17.63
C VAL A 25 -8.75 3.14 17.48
N GLU A 26 -9.35 1.95 17.45
CA GLU A 26 -10.80 1.77 17.36
C GLU A 26 -11.53 2.38 18.56
N ARG A 27 -11.07 2.09 19.77
CA ARG A 27 -11.71 2.56 21.00
C ARG A 27 -11.66 4.08 21.18
N VAL A 28 -10.57 4.72 20.78
CA VAL A 28 -10.38 6.17 20.93
C VAL A 28 -11.03 6.94 19.78
N GLY A 29 -11.33 6.27 18.66
CA GLY A 29 -12.00 6.87 17.51
C GLY A 29 -11.04 7.61 16.57
N PHE A 30 -9.81 7.12 16.41
CA PHE A 30 -8.98 7.57 15.31
C PHE A 30 -9.61 7.16 13.97
N GLU A 31 -9.47 8.01 12.95
CA GLU A 31 -10.07 7.78 11.63
C GLU A 31 -9.43 6.57 10.93
N SER A 32 -8.11 6.39 11.12
CA SER A 32 -7.41 5.32 10.40
C SER A 32 -6.19 4.78 11.13
N ILE A 33 -5.82 3.53 10.80
CA ILE A 33 -4.57 2.90 11.21
C ILE A 33 -3.79 2.40 9.99
N TRP A 34 -2.48 2.62 10.00
CA TRP A 34 -1.58 2.30 8.90
C TRP A 34 -0.40 1.47 9.34
N THR A 35 0.03 0.54 8.50
CA THR A 35 1.29 -0.19 8.67
C THR A 35 2.32 0.25 7.62
N SER A 36 3.60 -0.04 7.86
CA SER A 36 4.61 -0.14 6.81
C SER A 36 4.48 -1.47 6.05
N ASP A 37 5.10 -1.54 4.89
CA ASP A 37 5.36 -2.79 4.17
C ASP A 37 6.88 -2.90 3.92
N HIS A 38 7.61 -3.26 4.97
CA HIS A 38 9.03 -3.55 4.94
C HIS A 38 9.29 -4.97 5.46
N LEU A 39 10.20 -5.68 4.83
CA LEU A 39 10.63 -7.02 5.24
C LEU A 39 11.63 -6.95 6.40
N TRP A 40 12.26 -5.81 6.59
CA TRP A 40 13.32 -5.59 7.56
C TRP A 40 13.32 -4.14 8.08
N THR A 41 14.03 -3.94 9.22
CA THR A 41 14.24 -2.59 9.77
C THR A 41 14.89 -1.65 8.76
N VAL A 42 14.39 -0.42 8.70
CA VAL A 42 15.00 0.62 7.86
C VAL A 42 16.21 1.29 8.54
N ILE A 43 16.48 0.97 9.82
CA ILE A 43 17.61 1.53 10.59
C ILE A 43 18.88 0.71 10.31
N PRO A 44 19.94 1.33 9.78
CA PRO A 44 21.19 0.63 9.52
C PRO A 44 21.82 0.06 10.79
N GLY A 45 22.46 -1.13 10.66
CA GLY A 45 23.23 -1.76 11.73
C GLY A 45 22.40 -2.44 12.83
N LEU A 46 21.08 -2.42 12.73
CA LEU A 46 20.19 -3.12 13.66
C LEU A 46 19.57 -4.36 13.00
N VAL A 47 19.33 -5.38 13.82
CA VAL A 47 18.52 -6.54 13.47
C VAL A 47 17.30 -6.50 14.38
N LYS A 48 16.12 -6.39 13.79
CA LYS A 48 14.85 -6.26 14.48
C LYS A 48 13.85 -7.26 13.93
N GLN A 49 12.86 -7.66 14.75
CA GLN A 49 11.74 -8.42 14.21
C GLN A 49 10.87 -7.52 13.33
N SER A 50 10.34 -8.09 12.27
CA SER A 50 9.40 -7.45 11.35
C SER A 50 8.15 -8.29 11.25
N LEU A 51 7.00 -7.71 11.49
CA LEU A 51 5.74 -8.40 11.30
C LEU A 51 5.37 -8.44 9.81
N ALA A 52 4.76 -9.53 9.39
CA ALA A 52 4.24 -9.63 8.04
C ALA A 52 3.02 -8.72 7.85
N MET A 53 3.07 -7.86 6.86
CA MET A 53 2.07 -6.81 6.61
C MET A 53 0.65 -7.37 6.38
N TRP A 54 0.48 -8.38 5.51
CA TRP A 54 -0.86 -8.93 5.21
C TRP A 54 -1.56 -9.53 6.45
N PRO A 55 -0.91 -10.37 7.29
CA PRO A 55 -1.50 -10.80 8.55
C PRO A 55 -1.83 -9.65 9.50
N ALA A 56 -0.98 -8.61 9.56
CA ALA A 56 -1.23 -7.44 10.41
C ALA A 56 -2.48 -6.68 9.97
N LEU A 57 -2.65 -6.45 8.66
CA LEU A 57 -3.83 -5.81 8.09
C LEU A 57 -5.09 -6.69 8.22
N THR A 58 -4.95 -8.01 8.08
CA THR A 58 -6.08 -8.94 8.33
C THR A 58 -6.57 -8.85 9.77
N ALA A 59 -5.64 -8.78 10.73
CA ALA A 59 -6.00 -8.58 12.13
C ALA A 59 -6.72 -7.23 12.34
N ALA A 60 -6.27 -6.15 11.71
CA ALA A 60 -6.94 -4.85 11.76
C ALA A 60 -8.36 -4.92 11.15
N ALA A 61 -8.52 -5.58 10.00
CA ALA A 61 -9.81 -5.76 9.35
C ALA A 61 -10.86 -6.41 10.28
N LEU A 62 -10.43 -7.44 11.03
CA LEU A 62 -11.31 -8.24 11.87
C LEU A 62 -11.56 -7.65 13.27
N ARG A 63 -10.66 -6.77 13.75
CA ARG A 63 -10.74 -6.19 15.09
C ARG A 63 -11.31 -4.76 15.12
N THR A 64 -11.46 -4.13 13.97
CA THR A 64 -12.06 -2.79 13.85
C THR A 64 -13.42 -2.84 13.17
N THR A 65 -14.27 -1.86 13.45
CA THR A 65 -15.59 -1.70 12.85
C THR A 65 -15.81 -0.31 12.24
N GLN A 66 -15.02 0.68 12.65
CA GLN A 66 -15.10 2.06 12.19
C GLN A 66 -13.81 2.54 11.52
N ALA A 67 -12.66 2.26 12.12
CA ALA A 67 -11.39 2.74 11.62
C ALA A 67 -11.09 2.20 10.21
N ARG A 68 -10.70 3.09 9.30
CA ARG A 68 -10.12 2.72 8.01
C ARG A 68 -8.70 2.22 8.23
N PHE A 69 -8.18 1.41 7.32
CA PHE A 69 -6.82 0.90 7.48
C PHE A 69 -6.17 0.57 6.14
N GLY A 70 -4.85 0.52 6.14
CA GLY A 70 -4.06 0.19 4.97
C GLY A 70 -2.56 0.18 5.26
N GLN A 71 -1.76 0.10 4.23
CA GLN A 71 -0.31 0.23 4.34
C GLN A 71 0.19 1.54 3.73
N LEU A 72 1.26 2.10 4.30
CA LEU A 72 1.98 3.29 3.84
C LEU A 72 3.46 2.95 3.57
N VAL A 73 3.80 2.47 2.40
CA VAL A 73 3.01 1.92 1.29
C VAL A 73 3.71 0.66 0.75
N SER A 74 2.97 -0.23 0.10
CA SER A 74 3.56 -1.41 -0.56
C SER A 74 4.36 -1.01 -1.81
N PRO A 75 5.63 -1.43 -1.93
CA PRO A 75 6.44 -1.14 -3.10
C PRO A 75 6.15 -2.14 -4.22
N THR A 76 5.94 -1.63 -5.43
CA THR A 76 5.71 -2.48 -6.61
C THR A 76 6.98 -3.16 -7.13
N THR A 77 8.13 -2.95 -6.50
CA THR A 77 9.41 -3.59 -6.84
C THR A 77 9.47 -5.06 -6.42
N TYR A 78 8.85 -5.42 -5.29
CA TYR A 78 8.76 -6.81 -4.82
C TYR A 78 7.32 -7.28 -4.51
N ARG A 79 6.30 -6.42 -4.65
CA ARG A 79 4.90 -6.81 -4.60
C ARG A 79 4.33 -6.88 -6.01
N HIS A 80 3.80 -8.06 -6.38
CA HIS A 80 3.20 -8.25 -7.69
C HIS A 80 1.77 -7.66 -7.73
N PRO A 81 1.36 -6.95 -8.82
CA PRO A 81 0.04 -6.31 -8.88
C PRO A 81 -1.13 -7.29 -8.74
N VAL A 82 -0.98 -8.54 -9.18
CA VAL A 82 -2.01 -9.58 -8.99
C VAL A 82 -2.19 -9.91 -7.52
N GLU A 83 -1.09 -10.06 -6.76
CA GLU A 83 -1.11 -10.29 -5.31
C GLU A 83 -1.74 -9.09 -4.59
N LEU A 84 -1.33 -7.86 -4.95
CA LEU A 84 -1.90 -6.64 -4.40
C LEU A 84 -3.41 -6.55 -4.66
N ALA A 85 -3.84 -6.81 -5.90
CA ALA A 85 -5.25 -6.76 -6.28
C ALA A 85 -6.09 -7.79 -5.51
N GLN A 86 -5.58 -9.03 -5.37
CA GLN A 86 -6.27 -10.12 -4.67
C GLN A 86 -6.42 -9.85 -3.18
N ASN A 87 -5.32 -9.48 -2.50
CA ASN A 87 -5.36 -9.18 -1.07
C ASN A 87 -6.19 -7.92 -0.77
N ALA A 88 -6.16 -6.92 -1.65
CA ALA A 88 -7.00 -5.73 -1.50
C ALA A 88 -8.48 -6.08 -1.49
N VAL A 89 -8.93 -6.93 -2.42
CA VAL A 89 -10.33 -7.39 -2.45
C VAL A 89 -10.67 -8.22 -1.21
N ALA A 90 -9.77 -9.10 -0.77
CA ALA A 90 -9.99 -9.89 0.44
C ALA A 90 -10.16 -9.00 1.68
N LEU A 91 -9.30 -8.00 1.87
CA LEU A 91 -9.39 -7.06 2.99
C LEU A 91 -10.59 -6.12 2.88
N ASP A 92 -10.99 -5.73 1.67
CA ASP A 92 -12.19 -4.95 1.40
C ASP A 92 -13.45 -5.71 1.88
N HIS A 93 -13.58 -6.98 1.50
CA HIS A 93 -14.69 -7.85 1.94
C HIS A 93 -14.67 -8.11 3.45
N LEU A 94 -13.51 -8.49 4.01
CA LEU A 94 -13.39 -8.80 5.44
C LEU A 94 -13.72 -7.59 6.33
N SER A 95 -13.48 -6.38 5.83
CA SER A 95 -13.71 -5.15 6.60
C SER A 95 -15.02 -4.43 6.27
N GLY A 96 -15.77 -4.88 5.27
CA GLY A 96 -16.94 -4.15 4.80
C GLY A 96 -16.61 -2.79 4.16
N GLY A 97 -15.52 -2.74 3.38
CA GLY A 97 -15.15 -1.56 2.58
C GLY A 97 -14.27 -0.52 3.27
N ARG A 98 -13.62 -0.86 4.41
CA ARG A 98 -12.77 0.08 5.17
C ARG A 98 -11.28 0.06 4.77
N TYR A 99 -10.88 -0.90 3.95
CA TYR A 99 -9.50 -1.03 3.50
C TYR A 99 -9.16 -0.01 2.42
N ILE A 100 -7.90 0.45 2.44
CA ILE A 100 -7.28 1.34 1.44
C ILE A 100 -5.99 0.68 0.98
N LEU A 101 -5.84 0.50 -0.34
CA LEU A 101 -4.61 -0.04 -0.93
C LEU A 101 -3.56 1.06 -1.07
N GLY A 102 -2.58 1.07 -0.17
CA GLY A 102 -1.44 1.98 -0.26
C GLY A 102 -0.31 1.39 -1.12
N VAL A 103 0.09 2.06 -2.18
CA VAL A 103 1.16 1.61 -3.08
C VAL A 103 2.18 2.69 -3.39
N GLY A 104 3.41 2.28 -3.73
CA GLY A 104 4.48 3.18 -4.09
C GLY A 104 5.54 2.54 -4.98
N ALA A 105 6.48 3.35 -5.46
CA ALA A 105 7.52 2.91 -6.39
C ALA A 105 8.65 2.10 -5.73
N GLY A 106 8.73 2.06 -4.40
CA GLY A 106 9.85 1.47 -3.67
C GLY A 106 11.06 2.40 -3.57
N TRP A 107 11.86 2.21 -2.52
CA TRP A 107 13.01 3.09 -2.27
C TRP A 107 14.16 2.45 -1.48
N GLN A 108 13.90 1.52 -0.57
CA GLN A 108 14.89 1.02 0.39
C GLN A 108 15.91 0.08 -0.30
N GLU A 109 17.06 0.63 -0.68
CA GLU A 109 18.11 -0.07 -1.43
C GLU A 109 18.64 -1.29 -0.67
N ARG A 110 19.05 -1.11 0.59
CA ARG A 110 19.57 -2.19 1.45
C ARG A 110 18.61 -3.37 1.57
N GLU A 111 17.30 -3.11 1.69
CA GLU A 111 16.29 -4.17 1.76
C GLU A 111 16.25 -4.98 0.47
N HIS A 112 16.26 -4.30 -0.68
CA HIS A 112 16.28 -4.97 -1.97
C HIS A 112 17.54 -5.83 -2.15
N GLU A 113 18.70 -5.28 -1.87
CA GLU A 113 19.98 -5.99 -1.96
C GLU A 113 20.01 -7.21 -1.03
N THR A 114 19.62 -7.04 0.24
CA THR A 114 19.67 -8.10 1.24
C THR A 114 18.77 -9.28 0.90
N PHE A 115 17.57 -9.01 0.37
CA PHE A 115 16.60 -10.07 0.04
C PHE A 115 16.63 -10.47 -1.44
N GLY A 116 17.60 -9.99 -2.22
CA GLY A 116 17.78 -10.40 -3.62
C GLY A 116 16.75 -9.81 -4.59
N PHE A 117 16.08 -8.74 -4.22
CA PHE A 117 15.19 -8.02 -5.12
C PHE A 117 15.95 -6.99 -5.95
N VAL A 118 15.54 -6.81 -7.19
CA VAL A 118 16.09 -5.75 -8.03
C VAL A 118 15.43 -4.41 -7.67
N LEU A 119 16.24 -3.39 -7.37
CA LEU A 119 15.79 -2.01 -7.25
C LEU A 119 16.13 -1.26 -8.55
N PRO A 120 15.20 -1.12 -9.50
CA PRO A 120 15.46 -0.43 -10.75
C PRO A 120 15.70 1.08 -10.57
N SER A 121 16.10 1.76 -11.64
CA SER A 121 16.21 3.23 -11.64
C SER A 121 14.89 3.90 -11.23
N PRO A 122 14.92 5.11 -10.65
CA PRO A 122 13.70 5.81 -10.24
C PRO A 122 12.66 5.95 -11.35
N GLY A 123 13.11 6.17 -12.60
CA GLY A 123 12.22 6.26 -13.76
C GLY A 123 11.50 4.93 -14.06
N GLU A 124 12.23 3.83 -13.98
CA GLU A 124 11.66 2.49 -14.20
C GLU A 124 10.71 2.06 -13.08
N ARG A 125 11.04 2.37 -11.83
CA ARG A 125 10.14 2.10 -10.69
C ARG A 125 8.81 2.82 -10.83
N LEU A 126 8.82 4.07 -11.28
CA LEU A 126 7.60 4.84 -11.53
C LEU A 126 6.80 4.31 -12.72
N ALA A 127 7.48 3.88 -13.80
CA ALA A 127 6.81 3.22 -14.93
C ALA A 127 6.19 1.89 -14.49
N ARG A 128 6.90 1.11 -13.67
CA ARG A 128 6.42 -0.15 -13.09
C ARG A 128 5.20 0.07 -12.17
N LEU A 129 5.23 1.11 -11.32
CA LEU A 129 4.09 1.51 -10.49
C LEU A 129 2.87 1.82 -11.36
N ARG A 130 3.03 2.58 -12.43
CA ARG A 130 1.94 2.91 -13.34
C ARG A 130 1.32 1.67 -13.98
N GLU A 131 2.14 0.74 -14.51
CA GLU A 131 1.64 -0.53 -15.05
C GLU A 131 0.93 -1.37 -13.97
N ALA A 132 1.49 -1.44 -12.75
CA ALA A 132 0.87 -2.15 -11.66
C ALA A 132 -0.55 -1.63 -11.36
N LEU A 133 -0.73 -0.30 -11.32
CA LEU A 133 -2.02 0.32 -11.09
C LEU A 133 -3.02 0.03 -12.22
N GLN A 134 -2.56 0.03 -13.48
CA GLN A 134 -3.39 -0.36 -14.63
C GLN A 134 -3.85 -1.82 -14.53
N VAL A 135 -2.94 -2.73 -14.19
CA VAL A 135 -3.25 -4.16 -14.00
C VAL A 135 -4.24 -4.36 -12.84
N ILE A 136 -4.02 -3.69 -11.70
CA ILE A 136 -4.91 -3.79 -10.53
C ILE A 136 -6.33 -3.35 -10.90
N ARG A 137 -6.49 -2.19 -11.52
CA ARG A 137 -7.81 -1.67 -11.91
C ARG A 137 -8.52 -2.59 -12.93
N GLN A 138 -7.79 -3.15 -13.89
CA GLN A 138 -8.36 -4.10 -14.85
C GLN A 138 -8.80 -5.40 -14.17
N LEU A 139 -8.00 -5.98 -13.28
CA LEU A 139 -8.35 -7.19 -12.55
C LEU A 139 -9.60 -7.03 -11.67
N TRP A 140 -9.83 -5.83 -11.11
CA TRP A 140 -11.00 -5.55 -10.30
C TRP A 140 -12.33 -5.48 -11.07
N THR A 141 -12.28 -5.45 -12.41
CA THR A 141 -13.50 -5.58 -13.23
C THR A 141 -14.14 -6.96 -13.10
N GLY A 142 -13.34 -8.00 -12.74
CA GLY A 142 -13.77 -9.40 -12.70
C GLY A 142 -13.97 -10.05 -14.07
N GLU A 143 -13.61 -9.33 -15.15
CA GLU A 143 -13.62 -9.84 -16.51
C GLU A 143 -12.23 -10.40 -16.91
N PRO A 144 -12.12 -11.24 -17.96
CA PRO A 144 -10.82 -11.71 -18.44
C PRO A 144 -9.93 -10.56 -18.88
N VAL A 145 -8.71 -10.50 -18.33
CA VAL A 145 -7.71 -9.46 -18.59
C VAL A 145 -6.52 -10.07 -19.34
N THR A 146 -6.26 -9.56 -20.52
CA THR A 146 -5.00 -9.79 -21.24
C THR A 146 -4.23 -8.47 -21.26
N TYR A 147 -3.02 -8.47 -20.70
CA TYR A 147 -2.18 -7.29 -20.57
C TYR A 147 -0.76 -7.59 -21.02
N ALA A 148 -0.27 -6.88 -22.03
CA ALA A 148 1.06 -7.04 -22.62
C ALA A 148 1.93 -5.80 -22.31
N GLY A 149 2.28 -5.63 -21.03
CA GLY A 149 3.11 -4.52 -20.58
C GLY A 149 4.60 -4.81 -20.66
N ARG A 150 5.40 -3.81 -20.32
CA ARG A 150 6.86 -3.96 -20.20
C ARG A 150 7.25 -4.77 -18.96
N PHE A 151 6.54 -4.61 -17.85
CA PHE A 151 6.87 -5.19 -16.54
C PHE A 151 5.94 -6.31 -16.13
N PHE A 152 4.70 -6.30 -16.61
CA PHE A 152 3.69 -7.30 -16.28
C PHE A 152 3.01 -7.81 -17.53
N GLN A 153 2.74 -9.12 -17.55
CA GLN A 153 2.05 -9.79 -18.64
C GLN A 153 0.98 -10.71 -18.06
N LEU A 154 -0.25 -10.59 -18.56
CA LEU A 154 -1.37 -11.45 -18.21
C LEU A 154 -2.01 -12.00 -19.47
N ASP A 155 -2.52 -13.21 -19.40
CA ASP A 155 -3.23 -13.87 -20.50
C ASP A 155 -4.56 -14.42 -19.97
N GLY A 156 -5.65 -13.75 -20.30
CA GLY A 156 -7.01 -14.14 -19.90
C GLY A 156 -7.24 -14.22 -18.38
N ALA A 157 -6.45 -13.50 -17.57
CA ALA A 157 -6.51 -13.57 -16.12
C ALA A 157 -7.84 -13.03 -15.57
N VAL A 158 -8.49 -13.79 -14.67
CA VAL A 158 -9.75 -13.39 -14.02
C VAL A 158 -9.52 -13.36 -12.51
N LEU A 159 -9.89 -12.25 -11.85
CA LEU A 159 -9.87 -12.12 -10.41
C LEU A 159 -11.30 -11.99 -9.87
N ARG A 160 -11.69 -12.91 -8.99
CA ARG A 160 -12.98 -12.88 -8.28
C ARG A 160 -12.78 -13.31 -6.81
N PRO A 161 -13.59 -12.79 -5.86
CA PRO A 161 -14.69 -11.84 -6.06
C PRO A 161 -14.20 -10.46 -6.55
N LYS A 162 -15.13 -9.62 -6.98
CA LYS A 162 -14.87 -8.20 -7.29
C LYS A 162 -14.82 -7.37 -6.00
N PRO A 163 -14.23 -6.18 -5.99
CA PRO A 163 -14.38 -5.23 -4.89
C PRO A 163 -15.85 -4.97 -4.54
N LEU A 164 -16.13 -4.58 -3.30
CA LEU A 164 -17.47 -4.21 -2.86
C LEU A 164 -18.01 -2.98 -3.59
N ARG A 165 -17.13 -2.05 -3.96
CA ARG A 165 -17.48 -0.84 -4.69
C ARG A 165 -17.27 -1.02 -6.20
N PRO A 166 -18.15 -0.51 -7.06
CA PRO A 166 -17.98 -0.59 -8.52
C PRO A 166 -16.68 0.07 -9.03
N GLU A 167 -16.24 1.16 -8.39
CA GLU A 167 -15.01 1.90 -8.70
C GLU A 167 -13.73 1.21 -8.23
N GLY A 168 -13.86 0.17 -7.42
CA GLY A 168 -12.75 -0.60 -6.85
C GLY A 168 -12.44 -0.23 -5.39
N VAL A 169 -11.37 -0.81 -4.86
CA VAL A 169 -10.83 -0.45 -3.54
C VAL A 169 -10.15 0.93 -3.66
N PRO A 170 -10.31 1.84 -2.69
CA PRO A 170 -9.60 3.12 -2.72
C PRO A 170 -8.08 2.91 -2.76
N ILE A 171 -7.42 3.69 -3.60
CA ILE A 171 -5.97 3.63 -3.81
C ILE A 171 -5.31 4.86 -3.18
N LEU A 172 -4.35 4.62 -2.29
CA LEU A 172 -3.44 5.64 -1.80
C LEU A 172 -2.07 5.47 -2.47
N ILE A 173 -1.51 6.55 -3.02
CA ILE A 173 -0.16 6.54 -3.61
C ILE A 173 0.81 7.32 -2.73
N GLY A 174 1.92 6.66 -2.36
CA GLY A 174 3.02 7.25 -1.61
C GLY A 174 4.09 7.85 -2.51
N GLY A 175 4.61 9.01 -2.13
CA GLY A 175 5.73 9.67 -2.79
C GLY A 175 5.44 11.13 -3.18
N GLY A 176 6.49 11.94 -3.24
CA GLY A 176 6.36 13.40 -3.41
C GLY A 176 7.07 13.98 -4.63
N GLY A 177 7.46 13.15 -5.63
CA GLY A 177 8.16 13.62 -6.83
C GLY A 177 7.25 14.45 -7.75
N GLU A 178 7.54 15.75 -7.86
CA GLU A 178 6.66 16.74 -8.51
C GLU A 178 6.40 16.47 -10.01
N GLN A 179 7.40 16.00 -10.75
CA GLN A 179 7.29 15.85 -12.20
C GLN A 179 6.59 14.57 -12.67
N LYS A 180 6.80 13.46 -11.97
CA LYS A 180 6.31 12.14 -12.42
C LYS A 180 5.36 11.50 -11.42
N THR A 181 5.70 11.51 -10.11
CA THR A 181 4.87 10.85 -9.10
C THR A 181 3.51 11.51 -8.99
N LEU A 182 3.45 12.85 -8.94
CA LEU A 182 2.18 13.57 -8.83
C LEU A 182 1.28 13.38 -10.04
N ARG A 183 1.83 13.11 -11.24
CA ARG A 183 1.01 12.75 -12.41
C ARG A 183 0.35 11.38 -12.25
N ILE A 184 1.06 10.41 -11.66
CA ILE A 184 0.49 9.08 -11.36
C ILE A 184 -0.55 9.21 -10.25
N VAL A 185 -0.30 10.04 -9.23
CA VAL A 185 -1.28 10.36 -8.18
C VAL A 185 -2.55 10.92 -8.79
N ALA A 186 -2.46 11.96 -9.62
CA ALA A 186 -3.61 12.60 -10.26
C ALA A 186 -4.41 11.66 -11.19
N GLU A 187 -3.77 10.64 -11.75
CA GLU A 187 -4.41 9.68 -12.66
C GLU A 187 -5.08 8.50 -11.95
N PHE A 188 -4.49 8.04 -10.83
CA PHE A 188 -4.90 6.76 -10.23
C PHE A 188 -5.33 6.83 -8.77
N ALA A 189 -4.94 7.88 -8.01
CA ALA A 189 -5.11 7.88 -6.58
C ALA A 189 -6.43 8.52 -6.13
N ASP A 190 -7.04 7.91 -5.13
CA ASP A 190 -8.11 8.51 -4.32
C ASP A 190 -7.53 9.30 -3.15
N GLU A 191 -6.35 8.88 -2.67
CA GLU A 191 -5.61 9.53 -1.57
C GLU A 191 -4.11 9.63 -1.91
N TRP A 192 -3.45 10.62 -1.32
CA TRP A 192 -2.02 10.83 -1.52
C TRP A 192 -1.27 11.01 -0.21
N ASN A 193 -0.12 10.31 -0.09
CA ASN A 193 0.82 10.51 0.99
C ASN A 193 2.14 11.06 0.44
N PRO A 194 2.49 12.33 0.69
CA PRO A 194 3.71 12.94 0.17
C PRO A 194 5.00 12.40 0.77
N GLY A 195 4.90 11.56 1.81
CA GLY A 195 6.03 11.12 2.60
C GLY A 195 6.58 12.26 3.47
N PHE A 196 7.91 12.29 3.61
CA PHE A 196 8.58 13.34 4.38
C PHE A 196 8.58 14.66 3.60
N THR A 197 7.69 15.57 3.96
CA THR A 197 7.63 16.95 3.42
C THR A 197 7.25 17.92 4.53
N ASP A 198 7.77 19.15 4.44
CA ASP A 198 7.37 20.22 5.32
C ASP A 198 5.99 20.81 4.92
N PRO A 199 5.34 21.62 5.78
CA PRO A 199 4.04 22.20 5.49
C PRO A 199 4.01 23.04 4.19
N ASP A 200 5.05 23.82 3.92
CA ASP A 200 5.12 24.66 2.72
C ASP A 200 5.31 23.81 1.47
N GLY A 201 6.13 22.75 1.55
CA GLY A 201 6.28 21.74 0.50
C GLY A 201 4.98 21.01 0.21
N PHE A 202 4.21 20.66 1.25
CA PHE A 202 2.89 20.07 1.07
C PHE A 202 1.93 21.02 0.34
N VAL A 203 1.82 22.27 0.79
CA VAL A 203 0.96 23.27 0.15
C VAL A 203 1.34 23.49 -1.31
N ARG A 204 2.65 23.58 -1.61
CA ARG A 204 3.14 23.76 -2.99
C ARG A 204 2.76 22.56 -3.88
N LYS A 205 2.90 21.35 -3.38
CA LYS A 205 2.67 20.11 -4.16
C LYS A 205 1.18 19.78 -4.33
N ASN A 206 0.32 20.34 -3.50
CA ASN A 206 -1.13 20.11 -3.52
C ASN A 206 -1.89 21.13 -4.39
N ARG A 207 -1.19 22.00 -5.10
CA ARG A 207 -1.73 22.97 -6.07
C ARG A 207 -1.69 22.41 -7.49
#